data_e73adbd77946f90c0159ef75b3606b34
#
_entry.id   e73adbd77946f90c0159ef75b3606b34
#
_cell.length_a   1.000
_cell.length_b   1.000
_cell.length_c   1.000
_cell.angle_alpha   90.00
_cell.angle_beta   90.00
_cell.angle_gamma   90.00
#
_symmetry.space_group_name_H-M   'P 1'
#
loop_
_entity.id
_entity.type
_entity.pdbx_description
1 polymer ?
#
loop_
_entity_poly.entity_id
_entity_poly.type
_entity_poly.pdbx_seq_one_letter_code
_entity_poly.pdbx_strand_id
1 'polypeptide(L)'
;MLLDARRVVASATIVGALLMCAACAPAPIDSRLWLQLDRQENVVYGVIGDRALAGSDPKSFIESLGDAADYWDGVSSPDFIDPAVGATVFYNVSESSDRFDDPVVGFDLFVTSGHRPGGSSDTGGWFAPSQSSVYTCYRLSVTSVAGSVWDQSRSHDYGEDRLVCPQELVDALGDGAQYREPWEFDG
;
A
#
# COMPACT_ATOMS: atom_id res chain seq x y z
N MET A 1 -40.06 43.89 -12.23
CA MET A 1 -40.03 42.44 -12.53
C MET A 1 -38.67 41.94 -12.99
N LEU A 2 -37.56 42.55 -12.57
CA LEU A 2 -36.19 42.21 -13.00
C LEU A 2 -35.27 41.74 -11.84
N LEU A 3 -35.78 41.64 -10.62
CA LEU A 3 -35.01 41.29 -9.41
C LEU A 3 -35.01 39.77 -9.12
N ASP A 4 -35.92 38.99 -9.65
CA ASP A 4 -35.99 37.55 -9.36
C ASP A 4 -35.02 36.66 -10.20
N ALA A 5 -34.67 37.11 -11.41
CA ALA A 5 -33.78 36.36 -12.28
C ALA A 5 -32.34 36.25 -11.75
N ARG A 6 -31.85 37.26 -11.05
CA ARG A 6 -30.50 37.25 -10.49
C ARG A 6 -30.35 36.32 -9.28
N ARG A 7 -31.42 36.14 -8.48
CA ARG A 7 -31.38 35.24 -7.32
C ARG A 7 -31.39 33.76 -7.72
N VAL A 8 -32.11 33.43 -8.81
CA VAL A 8 -32.16 32.05 -9.31
C VAL A 8 -30.84 31.61 -9.91
N VAL A 9 -30.14 32.49 -10.64
CA VAL A 9 -28.84 32.19 -11.25
C VAL A 9 -27.75 31.97 -10.15
N ALA A 10 -27.75 32.78 -9.08
CA ALA A 10 -26.78 32.63 -7.99
C ALA A 10 -26.97 31.31 -7.22
N SER A 11 -28.22 30.87 -7.02
CA SER A 11 -28.51 29.60 -6.33
C SER A 11 -28.11 28.38 -7.17
N ALA A 12 -28.27 28.42 -8.47
CA ALA A 12 -27.88 27.31 -9.37
C ALA A 12 -26.36 27.14 -9.44
N THR A 13 -25.60 28.24 -9.37
CA THR A 13 -24.12 28.18 -9.39
C THR A 13 -23.53 27.59 -8.12
N ILE A 14 -24.12 27.87 -6.96
CA ILE A 14 -23.65 27.33 -5.67
C ILE A 14 -23.92 25.83 -5.58
N VAL A 15 -25.06 25.35 -6.04
CA VAL A 15 -25.40 23.92 -6.05
C VAL A 15 -24.50 23.16 -7.02
N GLY A 16 -24.18 23.74 -8.19
CA GLY A 16 -23.25 23.13 -9.15
C GLY A 16 -21.82 23.00 -8.61
N ALA A 17 -21.34 24.00 -7.86
CA ALA A 17 -20.00 23.98 -7.25
C ALA A 17 -19.89 22.95 -6.10
N LEU A 18 -20.94 22.77 -5.32
CA LEU A 18 -20.99 21.76 -4.25
C LEU A 18 -21.04 20.34 -4.79
N LEU A 19 -21.69 20.09 -5.93
CA LEU A 19 -21.72 18.78 -6.58
C LEU A 19 -20.36 18.40 -7.19
N MET A 20 -19.55 19.36 -7.64
CA MET A 20 -18.22 19.06 -8.18
C MET A 20 -17.20 18.73 -7.08
N CYS A 21 -17.34 19.25 -5.86
CA CYS A 21 -16.44 18.89 -4.76
C CYS A 21 -16.65 17.47 -4.21
N ALA A 22 -17.85 16.92 -4.35
CA ALA A 22 -18.13 15.55 -3.91
C ALA A 22 -17.53 14.46 -4.82
N ALA A 23 -17.17 14.82 -6.06
CA ALA A 23 -16.63 13.87 -7.05
C ALA A 23 -15.11 13.60 -6.87
N CYS A 24 -14.41 14.31 -5.98
CA CYS A 24 -12.97 14.18 -5.81
C CYS A 24 -12.57 13.39 -4.56
N ALA A 25 -13.51 12.93 -3.74
CA ALA A 25 -13.18 12.06 -2.62
C ALA A 25 -12.88 10.64 -3.16
N PRO A 26 -11.72 10.05 -2.81
CA PRO A 26 -11.46 8.67 -3.18
C PRO A 26 -12.56 7.77 -2.63
N ALA A 27 -12.98 6.78 -3.42
CA ALA A 27 -13.97 5.81 -2.95
C ALA A 27 -13.43 5.09 -1.71
N PRO A 28 -14.25 4.89 -0.66
CA PRO A 28 -13.80 4.16 0.52
C PRO A 28 -13.35 2.74 0.13
N ILE A 29 -12.32 2.25 0.80
CA ILE A 29 -11.82 0.90 0.57
C ILE A 29 -12.87 -0.10 1.09
N ASP A 30 -13.08 -1.16 0.32
CA ASP A 30 -13.87 -2.30 0.77
C ASP A 30 -13.21 -2.92 2.01
N SER A 31 -13.96 -3.07 3.11
CA SER A 31 -13.44 -3.56 4.37
C SER A 31 -12.82 -4.97 4.29
N ARG A 32 -13.27 -5.80 3.34
CA ARG A 32 -12.70 -7.14 3.14
C ARG A 32 -11.35 -7.08 2.43
N LEU A 33 -11.22 -6.20 1.43
CA LEU A 33 -9.95 -5.98 0.74
C LEU A 33 -8.94 -5.36 1.71
N TRP A 34 -9.37 -4.41 2.53
CA TRP A 34 -8.56 -3.83 3.60
C TRP A 34 -8.03 -4.89 4.56
N LEU A 35 -8.91 -5.76 5.11
CA LEU A 35 -8.51 -6.85 6.01
C LEU A 35 -7.56 -7.86 5.37
N GLN A 36 -7.67 -8.11 4.07
CA GLN A 36 -6.75 -8.98 3.36
C GLN A 36 -5.36 -8.35 3.26
N LEU A 37 -5.30 -7.08 2.88
CA LEU A 37 -4.04 -6.35 2.76
C LEU A 37 -3.36 -6.23 4.13
N ASP A 38 -4.08 -5.86 5.17
CA ASP A 38 -3.59 -5.80 6.56
C ASP A 38 -3.00 -7.16 7.02
N ARG A 39 -3.63 -8.27 6.69
CA ARG A 39 -3.10 -9.60 7.02
C ARG A 39 -1.80 -9.90 6.31
N GLN A 40 -1.69 -9.57 5.03
CA GLN A 40 -0.47 -9.75 4.25
C GLN A 40 0.68 -8.93 4.84
N GLU A 41 0.42 -7.68 5.18
CA GLU A 41 1.40 -6.79 5.78
C GLU A 41 1.87 -7.29 7.16
N ASN A 42 0.94 -7.70 8.01
CA ASN A 42 1.24 -8.17 9.38
C ASN A 42 2.18 -9.38 9.44
N VAL A 43 2.23 -10.23 8.40
CA VAL A 43 3.19 -11.33 8.33
C VAL A 43 4.62 -10.80 8.29
N VAL A 44 4.88 -9.78 7.47
CA VAL A 44 6.21 -9.14 7.37
C VAL A 44 6.58 -8.45 8.68
N TYR A 45 5.66 -7.68 9.25
CA TYR A 45 5.90 -7.02 10.54
C TYR A 45 6.15 -8.02 11.68
N GLY A 46 5.51 -9.18 11.64
CA GLY A 46 5.79 -10.28 12.57
C GLY A 46 7.23 -10.76 12.47
N VAL A 47 7.74 -10.97 11.26
CA VAL A 47 9.15 -11.37 11.04
C VAL A 47 10.11 -10.27 11.50
N ILE A 48 9.83 -9.01 11.20
CA ILE A 48 10.64 -7.88 11.68
C ILE A 48 10.69 -7.89 13.21
N GLY A 49 9.54 -8.00 13.88
CA GLY A 49 9.47 -8.04 15.34
C GLY A 49 10.23 -9.21 15.96
N ASP A 50 10.06 -10.40 15.42
CA ASP A 50 10.74 -11.61 15.91
C ASP A 50 12.26 -11.50 15.77
N ARG A 51 12.75 -10.96 14.67
CA ARG A 51 14.18 -10.79 14.40
C ARG A 51 14.80 -9.64 15.19
N ALA A 52 14.04 -8.58 15.44
CA ALA A 52 14.45 -7.52 16.34
C ALA A 52 14.80 -8.07 17.73
N LEU A 53 14.01 -8.99 18.23
CA LEU A 53 14.27 -9.67 19.51
C LEU A 53 15.48 -10.64 19.45
N ALA A 54 15.72 -11.25 18.29
CA ALA A 54 16.79 -12.23 18.09
C ALA A 54 18.18 -11.61 17.83
N GLY A 55 18.27 -10.32 17.51
CA GLY A 55 19.53 -9.64 17.20
C GLY A 55 20.18 -10.16 15.92
N SER A 56 19.43 -10.27 14.84
CA SER A 56 19.90 -10.86 13.58
C SER A 56 20.85 -9.92 12.83
N ASP A 57 21.84 -10.50 12.15
CA ASP A 57 22.63 -9.77 11.16
C ASP A 57 21.80 -9.49 9.88
N PRO A 58 22.20 -8.51 9.04
CA PRO A 58 21.44 -8.12 7.85
C PRO A 58 21.11 -9.28 6.91
N LYS A 59 22.06 -10.18 6.68
CA LYS A 59 21.87 -11.33 5.78
C LYS A 59 20.81 -12.29 6.29
N SER A 60 20.91 -12.70 7.57
CA SER A 60 19.92 -13.54 8.23
C SER A 60 18.54 -12.89 8.27
N PHE A 61 18.49 -11.58 8.38
CA PHE A 61 17.24 -10.82 8.32
C PHE A 61 16.59 -10.91 6.93
N ILE A 62 17.35 -10.65 5.84
CA ILE A 62 16.87 -10.76 4.47
C ILE A 62 16.40 -12.20 4.17
N GLU A 63 17.16 -13.22 4.58
CA GLU A 63 16.76 -14.62 4.43
C GLU A 63 15.41 -14.91 5.11
N SER A 64 15.17 -14.32 6.29
CA SER A 64 13.91 -14.51 7.01
C SER A 64 12.73 -13.74 6.42
N LEU A 65 12.96 -12.65 5.70
CA LEU A 65 11.89 -11.99 4.94
C LEU A 65 11.34 -12.92 3.85
N GLY A 66 12.18 -13.75 3.24
CA GLY A 66 11.77 -14.74 2.26
C GLY A 66 10.81 -15.82 2.79
N ASP A 67 10.70 -15.99 4.12
CA ASP A 67 9.69 -16.86 4.75
C ASP A 67 8.30 -16.18 4.83
N ALA A 68 8.25 -14.86 4.72
CA ALA A 68 7.04 -14.04 4.93
C ALA A 68 6.54 -13.34 3.67
N ALA A 69 7.42 -13.13 2.69
CA ALA A 69 7.11 -12.41 1.46
C ALA A 69 7.97 -12.96 0.32
N ASP A 70 7.47 -12.85 -0.91
CA ASP A 70 8.22 -13.24 -2.09
C ASP A 70 9.26 -12.17 -2.44
N TYR A 71 10.47 -12.59 -2.82
CA TYR A 71 11.49 -11.69 -3.32
C TYR A 71 11.34 -11.51 -4.83
N TRP A 72 11.37 -10.26 -5.29
CA TRP A 72 11.39 -9.93 -6.70
C TRP A 72 12.68 -9.18 -7.08
N ASP A 73 13.32 -9.67 -8.13
CA ASP A 73 14.62 -9.15 -8.61
C ASP A 73 14.50 -7.94 -9.55
N GLY A 74 13.28 -7.49 -9.85
CA GLY A 74 13.03 -6.38 -10.78
C GLY A 74 13.10 -6.76 -12.26
N VAL A 75 13.31 -8.04 -12.60
CA VAL A 75 13.51 -8.50 -13.98
C VAL A 75 12.64 -9.70 -14.33
N SER A 76 12.52 -10.65 -13.43
CA SER A 76 11.74 -11.88 -13.63
C SER A 76 10.24 -11.58 -13.68
N SER A 77 9.51 -12.40 -14.48
CA SER A 77 8.04 -12.32 -14.45
C SER A 77 7.53 -12.63 -13.04
N PRO A 78 6.60 -11.84 -12.48
CA PRO A 78 6.06 -12.05 -11.14
C PRO A 78 4.96 -13.13 -11.11
N ASP A 79 5.22 -14.29 -11.71
CA ASP A 79 4.27 -15.41 -11.84
C ASP A 79 3.88 -16.03 -10.48
N PHE A 80 4.60 -15.67 -9.41
CA PHE A 80 4.28 -16.07 -8.03
C PHE A 80 3.09 -15.30 -7.43
N ILE A 81 2.68 -14.17 -8.04
CA ILE A 81 1.52 -13.42 -7.58
C ILE A 81 0.24 -14.15 -8.01
N ASP A 82 -0.52 -14.66 -7.02
CA ASP A 82 -1.88 -15.13 -7.25
C ASP A 82 -2.90 -14.01 -7.03
N PRO A 83 -3.52 -13.45 -8.09
CA PRO A 83 -4.48 -12.37 -7.94
C PRO A 83 -5.69 -12.73 -7.06
N ALA A 84 -6.00 -14.02 -6.89
CA ALA A 84 -7.12 -14.45 -6.06
C ALA A 84 -6.83 -14.36 -4.56
N VAL A 85 -5.57 -14.48 -4.18
CA VAL A 85 -5.13 -14.54 -2.77
C VAL A 85 -4.52 -13.24 -2.29
N GLY A 86 -3.86 -12.51 -3.20
CA GLY A 86 -2.98 -11.40 -2.88
C GLY A 86 -1.57 -11.87 -2.54
N ALA A 87 -0.66 -10.93 -2.42
CA ALA A 87 0.75 -11.22 -2.17
C ALA A 87 1.41 -10.10 -1.38
N THR A 88 2.51 -10.44 -0.75
CA THR A 88 3.48 -9.48 -0.22
C THR A 88 4.81 -9.76 -0.90
N VAL A 89 5.37 -8.73 -1.52
CA VAL A 89 6.59 -8.83 -2.32
C VAL A 89 7.59 -7.78 -1.82
N PHE A 90 8.82 -8.20 -1.56
CA PHE A 90 9.89 -7.26 -1.27
C PHE A 90 10.92 -7.21 -2.40
N TYR A 91 11.50 -6.03 -2.61
CA TYR A 91 12.44 -5.77 -3.71
C TYR A 91 13.35 -4.59 -3.36
N ASN A 92 14.31 -4.24 -4.22
CA ASN A 92 15.25 -3.13 -4.01
C ASN A 92 15.97 -3.19 -2.65
N VAL A 93 16.38 -4.39 -2.24
CA VAL A 93 17.08 -4.58 -0.97
C VAL A 93 18.42 -3.85 -0.99
N SER A 94 18.67 -3.09 0.06
CA SER A 94 19.90 -2.36 0.26
C SER A 94 20.42 -2.53 1.70
N GLU A 95 21.73 -2.59 1.84
CA GLU A 95 22.40 -2.58 3.13
C GLU A 95 23.21 -1.30 3.27
N SER A 96 23.14 -0.67 4.42
CA SER A 96 23.85 0.56 4.74
C SER A 96 24.14 0.60 6.25
N SER A 97 24.71 1.70 6.72
CA SER A 97 24.81 1.98 8.14
C SER A 97 24.19 3.34 8.43
N ASP A 98 23.70 3.49 9.64
CA ASP A 98 23.23 4.77 10.12
C ASP A 98 24.42 5.65 10.59
N ARG A 99 24.11 6.82 11.19
CA ARG A 99 25.11 7.76 11.70
C ARG A 99 25.91 7.24 12.90
N PHE A 100 25.54 6.12 13.47
CA PHE A 100 26.20 5.46 14.60
C PHE A 100 26.92 4.18 14.20
N ASP A 101 27.04 3.92 12.88
CA ASP A 101 27.56 2.69 12.28
C ASP A 101 26.71 1.44 12.57
N ASP A 102 25.47 1.63 13.03
CA ASP A 102 24.54 0.51 13.19
C ASP A 102 24.04 0.03 11.81
N PRO A 103 23.95 -1.29 11.58
CA PRO A 103 23.51 -1.82 10.29
C PRO A 103 22.05 -1.48 10.01
N VAL A 104 21.80 -1.00 8.79
CA VAL A 104 20.45 -0.68 8.26
C VAL A 104 20.18 -1.53 7.05
N VAL A 105 19.05 -2.23 7.05
CA VAL A 105 18.50 -2.90 5.89
C VAL A 105 17.30 -2.10 5.37
N GLY A 106 17.41 -1.62 4.14
CA GLY A 106 16.32 -0.96 3.43
C GLY A 106 15.75 -1.87 2.33
N PHE A 107 14.46 -1.88 2.17
CA PHE A 107 13.79 -2.58 1.07
C PHE A 107 12.44 -1.92 0.75
N ASP A 108 12.00 -2.09 -0.47
CA ASP A 108 10.68 -1.67 -0.89
C ASP A 108 9.72 -2.85 -0.75
N LEU A 109 8.52 -2.57 -0.28
CA LEU A 109 7.46 -3.54 -0.06
C LEU A 109 6.28 -3.23 -0.99
N PHE A 110 5.80 -4.23 -1.72
CA PHE A 110 4.55 -4.21 -2.47
C PHE A 110 3.59 -5.17 -1.78
N VAL A 111 2.43 -4.67 -1.38
CA VAL A 111 1.41 -5.45 -0.69
C VAL A 111 0.11 -5.35 -1.47
N THR A 112 -0.54 -6.49 -1.69
CA THR A 112 -1.82 -6.52 -2.41
C THR A 112 -2.83 -7.42 -1.75
N SER A 113 -4.10 -7.02 -1.80
CA SER A 113 -5.21 -7.91 -1.47
C SER A 113 -5.44 -8.92 -2.59
N GLY A 114 -6.06 -10.04 -2.29
CA GLY A 114 -6.66 -10.90 -3.31
C GLY A 114 -7.86 -10.24 -3.98
N HIS A 115 -8.29 -10.84 -5.10
CA HIS A 115 -9.53 -10.46 -5.75
C HIS A 115 -10.72 -10.68 -4.82
N ARG A 116 -11.66 -9.76 -4.83
CA ARG A 116 -12.93 -10.00 -4.19
C ARG A 116 -13.70 -11.06 -4.98
N PRO A 117 -14.07 -12.21 -4.36
CA PRO A 117 -14.94 -13.19 -5.01
C PRO A 117 -16.28 -12.51 -5.35
N GLY A 118 -16.67 -12.56 -6.61
CA GLY A 118 -17.75 -11.83 -7.25
C GLY A 118 -18.95 -11.51 -6.38
N GLY A 119 -19.38 -10.27 -6.39
CA GLY A 119 -20.56 -9.83 -5.70
C GLY A 119 -20.52 -8.37 -5.26
N SER A 120 -21.63 -7.85 -4.86
CA SER A 120 -21.89 -6.48 -4.48
C SER A 120 -20.80 -5.81 -3.62
N SER A 121 -20.36 -4.64 -4.05
CA SER A 121 -19.57 -3.74 -3.19
C SER A 121 -20.42 -3.32 -1.99
N ASP A 122 -19.92 -3.54 -0.78
CA ASP A 122 -20.58 -3.05 0.46
C ASP A 122 -20.60 -1.52 0.54
N THR A 123 -19.80 -0.85 -0.29
CA THR A 123 -19.57 0.61 -0.25
C THR A 123 -20.02 1.36 -1.48
N GLY A 124 -20.41 0.68 -2.54
CA GLY A 124 -20.76 1.31 -3.82
C GLY A 124 -22.26 1.33 -4.08
N GLY A 125 -22.81 2.50 -4.36
CA GLY A 125 -24.09 2.59 -5.01
C GLY A 125 -24.05 1.90 -6.38
N TRP A 126 -25.18 1.73 -7.02
CA TRP A 126 -25.39 1.03 -8.30
C TRP A 126 -24.43 1.42 -9.45
N PHE A 127 -23.62 2.45 -9.29
CA PHE A 127 -22.71 2.99 -10.31
C PHE A 127 -21.24 3.05 -9.84
N ALA A 128 -20.90 2.54 -8.65
CA ALA A 128 -19.49 2.52 -8.22
C ALA A 128 -18.80 1.34 -8.91
N PRO A 129 -17.61 1.56 -9.54
CA PRO A 129 -16.82 0.48 -10.08
C PRO A 129 -16.46 -0.47 -8.93
N SER A 130 -16.68 -1.76 -9.12
CA SER A 130 -16.24 -2.78 -8.16
C SER A 130 -14.72 -2.82 -8.17
N GLN A 131 -14.08 -2.54 -7.03
CA GLN A 131 -12.66 -2.80 -6.87
C GLN A 131 -12.44 -4.31 -6.97
N SER A 132 -11.56 -4.75 -7.85
CA SER A 132 -11.19 -6.16 -7.93
C SER A 132 -10.18 -6.54 -6.86
N SER A 133 -9.19 -5.67 -6.64
CA SER A 133 -8.15 -5.75 -5.62
C SER A 133 -7.65 -4.36 -5.25
N VAL A 134 -6.94 -4.23 -4.16
CA VAL A 134 -6.22 -3.02 -3.77
C VAL A 134 -4.76 -3.35 -3.53
N TYR A 135 -3.87 -2.39 -3.80
CA TYR A 135 -2.45 -2.54 -3.57
C TYR A 135 -1.82 -1.24 -3.08
N THR A 136 -0.67 -1.39 -2.43
CA THR A 136 0.17 -0.27 -2.00
C THR A 136 1.64 -0.64 -2.12
N CYS A 137 2.52 0.34 -2.13
CA CYS A 137 3.95 0.12 -1.99
C CYS A 137 4.59 1.25 -1.19
N TYR A 138 5.60 0.90 -0.41
CA TYR A 138 6.34 1.82 0.43
C TYR A 138 7.71 1.25 0.77
N ARG A 139 8.62 2.12 1.23
CA ARG A 139 9.94 1.71 1.69
C ARG A 139 9.94 1.47 3.18
N LEU A 140 10.54 0.36 3.58
CA LEU A 140 10.89 0.07 4.96
C LEU A 140 12.40 0.18 5.15
N SER A 141 12.81 0.76 6.28
CA SER A 141 14.18 0.74 6.75
C SER A 141 14.19 0.18 8.17
N VAL A 142 15.03 -0.81 8.39
CA VAL A 142 15.13 -1.52 9.65
C VAL A 142 16.57 -1.40 10.16
N THR A 143 16.75 -0.81 11.34
CA THR A 143 18.05 -0.57 11.95
C THR A 143 18.27 -1.52 13.11
N SER A 144 19.40 -2.23 13.13
CA SER A 144 19.82 -3.08 14.24
C SER A 144 20.71 -2.30 15.19
N VAL A 145 20.26 -2.08 16.43
CA VAL A 145 20.99 -1.33 17.43
C VAL A 145 21.56 -2.28 18.49
N ALA A 146 22.88 -2.30 18.65
CA ALA A 146 23.59 -3.05 19.70
C ALA A 146 23.18 -4.55 19.78
N GLY A 147 22.73 -5.12 18.68
CA GLY A 147 22.40 -6.54 18.57
C GLY A 147 21.07 -6.95 19.21
N SER A 148 20.23 -6.03 19.67
CA SER A 148 19.01 -6.42 20.36
C SER A 148 17.78 -5.54 20.13
N VAL A 149 17.93 -4.35 19.60
CA VAL A 149 16.79 -3.44 19.40
C VAL A 149 16.78 -2.98 17.96
N TRP A 150 15.64 -3.14 17.32
CA TRP A 150 15.40 -2.66 15.97
C TRP A 150 14.56 -1.39 16.02
N ASP A 151 15.05 -0.38 15.33
CA ASP A 151 14.22 0.76 14.95
C ASP A 151 13.73 0.51 13.52
N GLN A 152 12.44 0.67 13.30
CA GLN A 152 11.86 0.55 11.97
C GLN A 152 11.25 1.88 11.56
N SER A 153 11.54 2.31 10.37
CA SER A 153 10.91 3.46 9.76
C SER A 153 10.26 3.09 8.44
N ARG A 154 9.03 3.54 8.29
CA ARG A 154 8.27 3.47 7.03
C ARG A 154 8.40 4.83 6.36
N SER A 155 8.84 4.87 5.11
CA SER A 155 8.83 6.13 4.39
C SER A 155 7.39 6.46 3.98
N HIS A 156 6.94 7.61 4.43
CA HIS A 156 5.71 8.25 3.98
C HIS A 156 6.08 9.35 3.00
N ASP A 157 6.71 8.98 1.88
CA ASP A 157 7.07 9.96 0.87
C ASP A 157 5.81 10.47 0.18
N TYR A 158 5.49 11.74 0.41
CA TYR A 158 4.37 12.42 -0.21
C TYR A 158 4.83 13.21 -1.43
N GLY A 159 4.00 13.27 -2.45
CA GLY A 159 4.24 14.12 -3.61
C GLY A 159 5.20 13.51 -4.64
N GLU A 160 6.16 14.30 -5.13
CA GLU A 160 7.06 13.90 -6.22
C GLU A 160 8.05 12.78 -5.82
N ASP A 161 8.36 12.66 -4.53
CA ASP A 161 9.27 11.64 -3.98
C ASP A 161 8.55 10.31 -3.61
N ARG A 162 7.27 10.21 -3.90
CA ARG A 162 6.48 9.01 -3.62
C ARG A 162 7.05 7.81 -4.34
N LEU A 163 7.18 6.69 -3.62
CA LEU A 163 7.55 5.41 -4.22
C LEU A 163 6.48 5.01 -5.25
N VAL A 164 6.90 4.81 -6.49
CA VAL A 164 6.03 4.29 -7.55
C VAL A 164 6.12 2.78 -7.55
N CYS A 165 4.98 2.11 -7.43
CA CYS A 165 4.94 0.65 -7.50
C CYS A 165 5.42 0.16 -8.88
N PRO A 166 6.25 -0.89 -8.95
CA PRO A 166 6.66 -1.48 -10.21
C PRO A 166 5.46 -1.90 -11.05
N GLN A 167 5.46 -1.48 -12.30
CA GLN A 167 4.32 -1.71 -13.20
C GLN A 167 4.09 -3.20 -13.45
N GLU A 168 5.15 -3.99 -13.49
CA GLU A 168 5.11 -5.44 -13.68
C GLU A 168 4.34 -6.15 -12.55
N LEU A 169 4.54 -5.69 -11.30
CA LEU A 169 3.80 -6.23 -10.15
C LEU A 169 2.32 -5.81 -10.19
N VAL A 170 2.06 -4.57 -10.64
CA VAL A 170 0.68 -4.07 -10.78
C VAL A 170 -0.05 -4.82 -11.89
N ASP A 171 0.59 -5.04 -13.04
CA ASP A 171 0.01 -5.74 -14.18
C ASP A 171 -0.33 -7.21 -13.84
N ALA A 172 0.45 -7.83 -12.95
CA ALA A 172 0.17 -9.19 -12.47
C ALA A 172 -1.15 -9.31 -11.69
N LEU A 173 -1.69 -8.20 -11.15
CA LEU A 173 -2.98 -8.18 -10.46
C LEU A 173 -4.17 -8.20 -11.43
N GLY A 174 -3.96 -7.91 -12.70
CA GLY A 174 -4.99 -7.80 -13.71
C GLY A 174 -5.81 -6.51 -13.62
N ASP A 175 -6.92 -6.48 -14.37
CA ASP A 175 -7.75 -5.30 -14.51
C ASP A 175 -8.50 -4.95 -13.22
N GLY A 176 -8.59 -3.65 -12.92
CA GLY A 176 -9.40 -3.11 -11.83
C GLY A 176 -8.70 -3.06 -10.46
N ALA A 177 -7.43 -3.44 -10.37
CA ALA A 177 -6.62 -3.21 -9.18
C ALA A 177 -6.46 -1.71 -8.91
N GLN A 178 -6.60 -1.27 -7.66
CA GLN A 178 -6.55 0.14 -7.31
C GLN A 178 -5.43 0.41 -6.31
N TYR A 179 -4.59 1.40 -6.64
CA TYR A 179 -3.61 1.91 -5.70
C TYR A 179 -4.29 2.57 -4.51
N ARG A 180 -3.74 2.32 -3.32
CA ARG A 180 -4.11 2.98 -2.08
C ARG A 180 -2.86 3.49 -1.37
N GLU A 181 -3.01 4.66 -0.77
CA GLU A 181 -1.90 5.24 -0.01
C GLU A 181 -1.62 4.42 1.25
N PRO A 182 -0.33 4.22 1.63
CA PRO A 182 0.02 3.44 2.81
C PRO A 182 -0.65 3.91 4.10
N TRP A 183 -0.85 5.22 4.26
CA TRP A 183 -1.49 5.80 5.45
C TRP A 183 -3.00 5.49 5.57
N GLU A 184 -3.65 5.02 4.49
CA GLU A 184 -5.04 4.59 4.54
C GLU A 184 -5.21 3.27 5.31
N PHE A 185 -4.10 2.57 5.58
CA PHE A 185 -4.05 1.29 6.30
C PHE A 185 -3.51 1.42 7.72
N ASP A 186 -3.00 2.58 8.11
CA ASP A 186 -2.58 2.87 9.48
C ASP A 186 -3.86 3.05 10.33
N GLY A 187 -4.35 1.95 10.90
CA GLY A 187 -5.55 1.89 11.74
C GLY A 187 -5.31 2.34 13.18
#